data_f46d27e20f20e289095255a1815d6ab8
#
_entry.id   f46d27e20f20e289095255a1815d6ab8
#
_cell.length_a   1.000
_cell.length_b   1.000
_cell.length_c   1.000
_cell.angle_alpha   90.00
_cell.angle_beta   90.00
_cell.angle_gamma   90.00
#
_symmetry.space_group_name_H-M   'P 1'
#
loop_
_entity.id
_entity.type
_entity.pdbx_description
1 polymer ?
#
loop_
_entity_poly.entity_id
_entity_poly.type
_entity_poly.pdbx_seq_one_letter_code
_entity_poly.pdbx_strand_id
1 'polypeptide(L)'
;VIRGRKVVGGVAEGEALVTRETISGWGGVHAMTGTIIESRHELKDQSFAGKILVFPGAKGSSGWSATFHLTRLAGTAPKAMIFNIMTTKAALGAVVMRIPTITDCDQDPLDVIRTGDWVRVDGDEGTITVWSAKPD
;
A
#
# COMPACT_ATOMS: atom_id res chain seq x y z
N VAL A 1 18.35 -2.68 -1.22
CA VAL A 1 17.61 -1.50 -0.72
C VAL A 1 17.09 -0.69 -1.90
N ILE A 2 15.79 -0.43 -1.92
CA ILE A 2 15.13 0.43 -2.90
C ILE A 2 15.02 1.82 -2.29
N ARG A 3 15.29 2.86 -3.09
CA ARG A 3 15.15 4.25 -2.65
C ARG A 3 14.04 4.92 -3.43
N GLY A 4 13.24 5.72 -2.75
CA GLY A 4 12.14 6.43 -3.37
C GLY A 4 11.87 7.77 -2.69
N ARG A 5 10.79 8.40 -3.12
CA ARG A 5 10.36 9.69 -2.60
C ARG A 5 9.34 9.50 -1.48
N LYS A 6 9.55 10.15 -0.36
CA LYS A 6 8.63 10.16 0.76
C LYS A 6 7.29 10.82 0.38
N VAL A 7 6.20 10.13 0.68
CA VAL A 7 4.84 10.70 0.68
C VAL A 7 4.41 10.97 2.11
N VAL A 8 4.56 9.96 2.98
CA VAL A 8 4.30 10.08 4.42
C VAL A 8 5.47 9.43 5.17
N GLY A 9 5.94 10.08 6.21
CA GLY A 9 7.04 9.60 7.04
C GLY A 9 6.63 8.47 8.00
N GLY A 10 7.61 8.01 8.77
CA GLY A 10 7.44 6.91 9.72
C GLY A 10 8.07 5.63 9.21
N VAL A 11 8.13 4.63 10.07
CA VAL A 11 8.72 3.33 9.77
C VAL A 11 7.71 2.24 10.09
N ALA A 12 7.55 1.30 9.18
CA ALA A 12 6.72 0.11 9.40
C ALA A 12 7.31 -1.08 8.67
N GLU A 13 7.06 -2.27 9.19
CA GLU A 13 7.45 -3.50 8.50
C GLU A 13 6.35 -4.54 8.60
N GLY A 14 6.29 -5.41 7.62
CA GLY A 14 5.29 -6.45 7.56
C GLY A 14 5.41 -7.28 6.29
N GLU A 15 4.50 -8.21 6.15
CA GLU A 15 4.39 -9.04 4.97
C GLU A 15 3.81 -8.25 3.82
N ALA A 16 4.40 -8.39 2.64
CA ALA A 16 3.94 -7.69 1.44
C ALA A 16 2.71 -8.34 0.82
N LEU A 17 1.81 -7.52 0.33
CA LEU A 17 0.73 -7.90 -0.57
C LEU A 17 0.92 -7.09 -1.84
N VAL A 18 1.24 -7.75 -2.95
CA VAL A 18 1.64 -7.11 -4.20
C VAL A 18 0.64 -7.36 -5.31
N THR A 19 0.30 -6.32 -6.06
CA THR A 19 -0.52 -6.45 -7.25
C THR A 19 0.03 -5.56 -8.37
N ARG A 20 -0.13 -6.00 -9.62
CA ARG A 20 0.16 -5.19 -10.80
C ARG A 20 -1.06 -4.41 -11.29
N GLU A 21 -2.19 -4.55 -10.61
CA GLU A 21 -3.42 -3.86 -10.95
C GLU A 21 -3.65 -2.67 -10.02
N THR A 22 -4.17 -1.58 -10.57
CA THR A 22 -4.59 -0.43 -9.77
C THR A 22 -5.74 -0.82 -8.85
N ILE A 23 -5.88 -0.13 -7.74
CA ILE A 23 -6.90 -0.42 -6.74
C ILE A 23 -7.94 0.70 -6.73
N SER A 24 -9.22 0.31 -6.85
CA SER A 24 -10.35 1.20 -6.70
C SER A 24 -10.73 1.29 -5.22
N GLY A 25 -10.96 2.48 -4.72
CA GLY A 25 -11.42 2.66 -3.34
C GLY A 25 -12.91 2.38 -3.20
N TRP A 26 -13.72 3.24 -3.80
CA TRP A 26 -15.17 3.10 -3.74
C TRP A 26 -15.63 1.89 -4.55
N GLY A 27 -16.29 0.94 -3.89
CA GLY A 27 -16.74 -0.28 -4.53
C GLY A 27 -15.67 -1.33 -4.78
N GLY A 28 -14.40 -1.00 -4.53
CA GLY A 28 -13.29 -1.95 -4.70
C GLY A 28 -12.70 -2.47 -3.39
N VAL A 29 -13.04 -1.85 -2.26
CA VAL A 29 -12.52 -2.21 -0.93
C VAL A 29 -13.65 -2.27 0.08
N HIS A 30 -13.68 -3.35 0.86
CA HIS A 30 -14.55 -3.46 2.02
C HIS A 30 -13.78 -2.94 3.25
N ALA A 31 -14.09 -1.72 3.70
CA ALA A 31 -13.31 -1.03 4.71
C ALA A 31 -13.28 -1.75 6.07
N MET A 32 -14.35 -2.40 6.46
CA MET A 32 -14.45 -3.08 7.75
C MET A 32 -13.47 -4.25 7.89
N THR A 33 -13.07 -4.88 6.78
CA THR A 33 -12.16 -6.02 6.77
C THR A 33 -10.83 -5.74 6.07
N GLY A 34 -10.72 -4.60 5.36
CA GLY A 34 -9.56 -4.29 4.54
C GLY A 34 -9.42 -5.22 3.34
N THR A 35 -10.53 -5.74 2.84
CA THR A 35 -10.55 -6.76 1.78
C THR A 35 -10.83 -6.13 0.44
N ILE A 36 -10.12 -6.58 -0.60
CA ILE A 36 -10.37 -6.17 -1.97
C ILE A 36 -11.56 -6.96 -2.50
N ILE A 37 -12.61 -6.24 -2.91
CA ILE A 37 -13.87 -6.84 -3.36
C ILE A 37 -14.17 -6.58 -4.82
N GLU A 38 -13.30 -5.88 -5.54
CA GLU A 38 -13.44 -5.62 -6.96
C GLU A 38 -13.48 -6.96 -7.72
N SER A 39 -14.57 -7.20 -8.48
CA SER A 39 -14.91 -8.55 -8.95
C SER A 39 -13.87 -9.17 -9.90
N ARG A 40 -13.13 -8.35 -10.64
CA ARG A 40 -12.12 -8.84 -11.59
C ARG A 40 -10.69 -8.57 -11.15
N HIS A 41 -10.50 -8.18 -9.88
CA HIS A 41 -9.15 -7.90 -9.38
C HIS A 41 -8.45 -9.20 -9.00
N GLU A 42 -7.14 -9.29 -9.30
CA GLU A 42 -6.34 -10.49 -8.96
C GLU A 42 -6.25 -10.73 -7.45
N LEU A 43 -6.41 -9.68 -6.63
CA LEU A 43 -6.41 -9.78 -5.17
C LEU A 43 -7.82 -9.88 -4.57
N LYS A 44 -8.83 -10.15 -5.39
CA LYS A 44 -10.20 -10.29 -4.88
C LYS A 44 -10.24 -11.26 -3.69
N ASP A 45 -10.96 -10.85 -2.64
CA ASP A 45 -11.13 -11.58 -1.38
C ASP A 45 -9.87 -11.65 -0.49
N GLN A 46 -8.77 -10.97 -0.88
CA GLN A 46 -7.59 -10.87 -0.03
C GLN A 46 -7.62 -9.57 0.76
N SER A 47 -7.17 -9.63 2.02
CA SER A 47 -7.10 -8.47 2.90
C SER A 47 -5.70 -7.89 2.94
N PHE A 48 -5.60 -6.56 2.88
CA PHE A 48 -4.33 -5.86 3.08
C PHE A 48 -4.12 -5.39 4.54
N ALA A 49 -5.05 -5.71 5.42
CA ALA A 49 -4.99 -5.29 6.82
C ALA A 49 -3.67 -5.74 7.47
N GLY A 50 -2.92 -4.79 8.01
CA GLY A 50 -1.65 -5.05 8.68
C GLY A 50 -0.50 -5.46 7.76
N LYS A 51 -0.67 -5.34 6.44
CA LYS A 51 0.36 -5.72 5.45
C LYS A 51 0.99 -4.49 4.81
N ILE A 52 2.07 -4.71 4.08
CA ILE A 52 2.69 -3.68 3.24
C ILE A 52 2.06 -3.81 1.85
N LEU A 53 1.24 -2.83 1.47
CA LEU A 53 0.52 -2.86 0.20
C LEU A 53 1.40 -2.26 -0.90
N VAL A 54 1.70 -3.06 -1.93
CA VAL A 54 2.52 -2.65 -3.08
C VAL A 54 1.67 -2.74 -4.33
N PHE A 55 1.43 -1.61 -4.99
CA PHE A 55 0.50 -1.52 -6.12
C PHE A 55 0.87 -0.38 -7.05
N PRO A 56 0.37 -0.38 -8.30
CA PRO A 56 0.73 0.68 -9.25
C PRO A 56 0.18 2.06 -8.86
N GLY A 57 -1.04 2.12 -8.35
CA GLY A 57 -1.67 3.37 -8.00
C GLY A 57 -3.17 3.23 -7.79
N ALA A 58 -3.79 4.34 -7.45
CA ALA A 58 -5.23 4.43 -7.23
C ALA A 58 -5.97 4.62 -8.54
N LYS A 59 -7.17 4.04 -8.65
CA LYS A 59 -8.09 4.33 -9.74
C LYS A 59 -9.47 4.65 -9.19
N GLY A 60 -10.31 5.24 -10.01
CA GLY A 60 -11.68 5.59 -9.65
C GLY A 60 -11.81 7.03 -9.21
N SER A 61 -12.87 7.31 -8.46
CA SER A 61 -13.26 8.66 -8.07
C SER A 61 -12.45 9.21 -6.90
N SER A 62 -12.73 10.48 -6.56
CA SER A 62 -12.16 11.16 -5.40
C SER A 62 -12.54 10.51 -4.06
N GLY A 63 -13.49 9.55 -4.05
CA GLY A 63 -13.83 8.77 -2.86
C GLY A 63 -12.75 7.80 -2.40
N TRP A 64 -11.65 7.66 -3.15
CA TRP A 64 -10.56 6.74 -2.82
C TRP A 64 -9.99 7.00 -1.42
N SER A 65 -9.66 8.25 -1.12
CA SER A 65 -9.12 8.63 0.19
C SER A 65 -10.13 8.42 1.31
N ALA A 66 -11.41 8.70 1.06
CA ALA A 66 -12.46 8.49 2.05
C ALA A 66 -12.60 7.01 2.43
N THR A 67 -12.59 6.12 1.44
CA THR A 67 -12.66 4.67 1.67
C THR A 67 -11.46 4.18 2.49
N PHE A 68 -10.26 4.60 2.12
CA PHE A 68 -9.06 4.20 2.86
C PHE A 68 -8.99 4.83 4.26
N HIS A 69 -9.53 6.03 4.44
CA HIS A 69 -9.67 6.61 5.79
C HIS A 69 -10.55 5.72 6.67
N LEU A 70 -11.63 5.16 6.13
CA LEU A 70 -12.48 4.23 6.88
C LEU A 70 -11.71 2.98 7.31
N THR A 71 -10.74 2.50 6.53
CA THR A 71 -9.91 1.36 6.95
C THR A 71 -9.09 1.70 8.19
N ARG A 72 -8.59 2.92 8.28
CA ARG A 72 -7.88 3.37 9.48
C ARG A 72 -8.79 3.35 10.70
N LEU A 73 -9.99 3.88 10.57
CA LEU A 73 -10.96 3.94 11.68
C LEU A 73 -11.41 2.55 12.10
N ALA A 74 -11.51 1.62 11.16
CA ALA A 74 -11.88 0.23 11.43
C ALA A 74 -10.71 -0.64 11.92
N GLY A 75 -9.48 -0.12 11.88
CA GLY A 75 -8.30 -0.88 12.26
C GLY A 75 -7.84 -1.87 11.20
N THR A 76 -8.24 -1.69 9.95
CA THR A 76 -7.95 -2.61 8.84
C THR A 76 -7.01 -2.02 7.78
N ALA A 77 -6.40 -0.87 8.07
CA ALA A 77 -5.48 -0.22 7.14
C ALA A 77 -4.21 -1.07 6.94
N PRO A 78 -3.54 -0.95 5.79
CA PRO A 78 -2.20 -1.52 5.65
C PRO A 78 -1.24 -0.79 6.59
N LYS A 79 -0.12 -1.42 6.90
CA LYS A 79 0.92 -0.78 7.74
C LYS A 79 1.71 0.27 6.97
N ALA A 80 1.87 0.08 5.67
CA ALA A 80 2.56 1.01 4.79
C ALA A 80 2.12 0.76 3.35
N MET A 81 2.38 1.75 2.48
CA MET A 81 2.08 1.63 1.06
C MET A 81 3.29 2.00 0.21
N ILE A 82 3.43 1.31 -0.91
CA ILE A 82 4.41 1.62 -1.94
C ILE A 82 3.66 1.64 -3.27
N PHE A 83 3.75 2.73 -4.02
CA PHE A 83 3.07 2.81 -5.32
C PHE A 83 3.92 3.54 -6.36
N ASN A 84 3.65 3.25 -7.64
CA ASN A 84 4.43 3.78 -8.76
C ASN A 84 3.90 5.11 -9.28
N ILE A 85 2.57 5.23 -9.38
CA ILE A 85 1.94 6.38 -10.00
C ILE A 85 1.44 7.33 -8.92
N MET A 86 2.11 8.47 -8.77
CA MET A 86 1.69 9.50 -7.83
C MET A 86 0.44 10.21 -8.35
N THR A 87 -0.64 10.10 -7.58
CA THR A 87 -1.87 10.85 -7.84
C THR A 87 -2.30 11.54 -6.55
N THR A 88 -3.06 12.62 -6.70
CA THR A 88 -3.60 13.35 -5.54
C THR A 88 -4.41 12.44 -4.63
N LYS A 89 -5.24 11.56 -5.21
CA LYS A 89 -6.07 10.65 -4.41
C LYS A 89 -5.26 9.62 -3.64
N ALA A 90 -4.19 9.07 -4.22
CA ALA A 90 -3.32 8.12 -3.52
C ALA A 90 -2.53 8.81 -2.40
N ALA A 91 -1.98 9.98 -2.68
CA ALA A 91 -1.25 10.78 -1.68
C ALA A 91 -2.18 11.18 -0.53
N LEU A 92 -3.38 11.65 -0.83
CA LEU A 92 -4.35 12.05 0.19
C LEU A 92 -4.78 10.85 1.04
N GLY A 93 -4.98 9.68 0.42
CA GLY A 93 -5.28 8.45 1.15
C GLY A 93 -4.17 8.08 2.13
N ALA A 94 -2.92 8.16 1.71
CA ALA A 94 -1.77 7.91 2.58
C ALA A 94 -1.73 8.88 3.77
N VAL A 95 -1.97 10.16 3.52
CA VAL A 95 -1.96 11.20 4.56
C VAL A 95 -3.08 10.96 5.58
N VAL A 96 -4.30 10.68 5.14
CA VAL A 96 -5.42 10.46 6.07
C VAL A 96 -5.30 9.16 6.84
N MET A 97 -4.65 8.15 6.29
CA MET A 97 -4.34 6.92 7.01
C MET A 97 -3.14 7.07 7.95
N ARG A 98 -2.30 8.07 7.74
CA ARG A 98 -1.08 8.33 8.52
C ARG A 98 -0.11 7.15 8.54
N ILE A 99 0.03 6.47 7.41
CA ILE A 99 0.93 5.32 7.28
C ILE A 99 2.15 5.69 6.44
N PRO A 100 3.33 5.11 6.74
CA PRO A 100 4.52 5.32 5.94
C PRO A 100 4.26 4.97 4.48
N THR A 101 4.64 5.86 3.56
CA THR A 101 4.34 5.69 2.14
C THR A 101 5.47 6.26 1.29
N ILE A 102 5.91 5.48 0.31
CA ILE A 102 6.99 5.83 -0.62
C ILE A 102 6.52 5.64 -2.05
N THR A 103 6.92 6.54 -2.94
CA THR A 103 6.66 6.47 -4.38
C THR A 103 7.93 6.85 -5.16
N ASP A 104 7.84 6.86 -6.49
CA ASP A 104 8.96 7.23 -7.38
C ASP A 104 10.25 6.49 -7.02
N CYS A 105 10.18 5.18 -6.88
CA CYS A 105 11.32 4.35 -6.50
C CYS A 105 12.35 4.26 -7.63
N ASP A 106 13.63 4.13 -7.26
CA ASP A 106 14.73 3.97 -8.21
C ASP A 106 14.72 2.61 -8.93
N GLN A 107 13.96 1.66 -8.40
CA GLN A 107 13.67 0.37 -9.04
C GLN A 107 12.16 0.16 -8.99
N ASP A 108 11.61 -0.55 -9.97
CA ASP A 108 10.17 -0.84 -9.95
C ASP A 108 9.88 -1.81 -8.79
N PRO A 109 9.15 -1.36 -7.75
CA PRO A 109 8.88 -2.23 -6.61
C PRO A 109 8.05 -3.46 -6.97
N LEU A 110 7.26 -3.39 -8.04
CA LEU A 110 6.47 -4.54 -8.51
C LEU A 110 7.35 -5.64 -9.11
N ASP A 111 8.56 -5.31 -9.57
CA ASP A 111 9.50 -6.29 -10.10
C ASP A 111 10.37 -6.90 -8.99
N VAL A 112 10.59 -6.17 -7.91
CA VAL A 112 11.52 -6.56 -6.83
C VAL A 112 10.80 -7.24 -5.67
N ILE A 113 9.61 -6.76 -5.31
CA ILE A 113 8.87 -7.26 -4.15
C ILE A 113 7.82 -8.27 -4.60
N ARG A 114 7.74 -9.38 -3.87
CA ARG A 114 6.74 -10.43 -4.12
C ARG A 114 5.82 -10.57 -2.91
N THR A 115 4.57 -10.94 -3.15
CA THR A 115 3.64 -11.23 -2.06
C THR A 115 4.24 -12.31 -1.15
N GLY A 116 4.21 -12.06 0.14
CA GLY A 116 4.82 -12.93 1.15
C GLY A 116 6.22 -12.50 1.59
N ASP A 117 6.90 -11.64 0.83
CA ASP A 117 8.17 -11.06 1.27
C ASP A 117 7.94 -10.22 2.54
N TRP A 118 8.97 -10.16 3.39
CA TRP A 118 8.97 -9.24 4.51
C TRP A 118 9.59 -7.93 4.08
N VAL A 119 8.89 -6.83 4.30
CA VAL A 119 9.30 -5.51 3.80
C VAL A 119 9.29 -4.49 4.93
N ARG A 120 10.37 -3.74 5.03
CA ARG A 120 10.45 -2.57 5.90
C ARG A 120 10.41 -1.32 5.07
N VAL A 121 9.46 -0.44 5.38
CA VAL A 121 9.30 0.86 4.73
C VAL A 121 9.73 1.93 5.72
N ASP A 122 10.79 2.66 5.36
CA ASP A 122 11.26 3.82 6.12
C ASP A 122 10.90 5.07 5.34
N GLY A 123 9.75 5.65 5.66
CA GLY A 123 9.26 6.86 4.99
C GLY A 123 10.11 8.08 5.29
N ASP A 124 10.78 8.12 6.44
CA ASP A 124 11.62 9.26 6.82
C ASP A 124 12.89 9.31 5.98
N GLU A 125 13.51 8.16 5.73
CA GLU A 125 14.73 8.05 4.92
C GLU A 125 14.42 7.83 3.43
N GLY A 126 13.19 7.47 3.09
CA GLY A 126 12.82 7.14 1.72
C GLY A 126 13.41 5.81 1.25
N THR A 127 13.53 4.83 2.13
CA THR A 127 14.14 3.54 1.82
C THR A 127 13.19 2.37 2.06
N ILE A 128 13.35 1.32 1.26
CA ILE A 128 12.59 0.08 1.36
C ILE A 128 13.59 -1.07 1.40
N THR A 129 13.49 -1.92 2.42
CA THR A 129 14.33 -3.10 2.57
C THR A 129 13.44 -4.35 2.42
N VAL A 130 13.90 -5.31 1.64
CA VAL A 130 13.11 -6.52 1.28
C VAL A 130 13.87 -7.76 1.71
N TRP A 131 13.18 -8.66 2.40
CA TRP A 131 13.67 -10.00 2.74
C TRP A 131 12.70 -11.03 2.19
N SER A 132 13.21 -12.19 1.75
CA SER A 132 12.36 -13.27 1.25
C SER A 132 11.51 -13.92 2.35
N ALA A 133 11.89 -13.74 3.61
CA ALA A 133 11.15 -14.22 4.78
C ALA A 133 11.42 -13.27 5.94
N LYS A 134 10.53 -13.27 6.93
CA LYS A 134 10.69 -12.43 8.12
C LYS A 134 12.06 -12.70 8.76
N PRO A 135 12.90 -11.67 8.96
CA PRO A 135 14.19 -11.85 9.63
C PRO A 135 14.00 -12.19 11.13
N ASP A 136 14.92 -12.95 11.65
CA ASP A 136 14.92 -13.34 13.07
C ASP A 136 15.24 -12.16 13.99
#